data_42d6dded8dd47c76aae7c42a4631775b
#
_entry.id   42d6dded8dd47c76aae7c42a4631775b
#
_cell.length_a   1.000
_cell.length_b   1.000
_cell.length_c   1.000
_cell.angle_alpha   90.00
_cell.angle_beta   90.00
_cell.angle_gamma   90.00
#
_symmetry.space_group_name_H-M   'P 1'
#
loop_
_entity.id
_entity.type
_entity.pdbx_description
1 polymer ?
#
loop_
_entity_poly.entity_id
_entity_poly.type
_entity_poly.pdbx_seq_one_letter_code
_entity_poly.pdbx_strand_id
1 'polypeptide(L)'
;DMLTDDSLTNDVIISLHTDRRALDSDDIPGDNTDRRGWWADTFRDRPIGSRLWLLSREKTLNSVLTRAAEYALEALVWLKEAGRVKKIAVYASQPESGWLQLDIEFTLPDGSVSPYSFKSQYNGI
;
A
#
# COMPACT_ATOMS: atom_id res chain seq x y z
N ASP A 1 2.40 18.33 -15.28
CA ASP A 1 3.70 17.91 -15.81
C ASP A 1 3.76 16.40 -15.92
N MET A 2 3.90 15.89 -17.13
CA MET A 2 3.92 14.44 -17.41
C MET A 2 5.04 13.72 -16.67
N LEU A 3 6.23 14.28 -16.60
CA LEU A 3 7.34 13.67 -15.89
C LEU A 3 7.03 13.52 -14.40
N THR A 4 6.39 14.52 -13.82
CA THR A 4 6.01 14.47 -12.41
C THR A 4 4.95 13.39 -12.20
N ASP A 5 3.98 13.28 -13.09
CA ASP A 5 2.92 12.28 -12.98
C ASP A 5 3.49 10.87 -13.14
N ASP A 6 4.39 10.64 -14.10
CA ASP A 6 5.03 9.34 -14.29
C ASP A 6 5.88 8.96 -13.08
N SER A 7 6.61 9.91 -12.52
CA SER A 7 7.42 9.69 -11.33
C SER A 7 6.55 9.34 -10.13
N LEU A 8 5.44 10.05 -9.95
CA LEU A 8 4.50 9.76 -8.86
C LEU A 8 3.90 8.37 -9.02
N THR A 9 3.46 8.02 -10.22
CA THR A 9 2.89 6.70 -10.51
C THR A 9 3.88 5.59 -10.18
N ASN A 10 5.14 5.73 -10.59
CA ASN A 10 6.18 4.74 -10.30
C ASN A 10 6.40 4.60 -8.79
N ASP A 11 6.44 5.71 -8.06
CA ASP A 11 6.63 5.67 -6.61
C ASP A 11 5.46 5.00 -5.91
N VAL A 12 4.23 5.23 -6.39
CA VAL A 12 3.03 4.58 -5.85
C VAL A 12 3.09 3.07 -6.09
N ILE A 13 3.45 2.65 -7.29
CA ILE A 13 3.57 1.23 -7.64
C ILE A 13 4.60 0.54 -6.74
N ILE A 14 5.78 1.12 -6.60
CA ILE A 14 6.83 0.55 -5.75
C ILE A 14 6.35 0.48 -4.30
N SER A 15 5.72 1.54 -3.81
CA SER A 15 5.26 1.60 -2.41
C SER A 15 4.20 0.56 -2.10
N LEU A 16 3.28 0.31 -3.03
CA LEU A 16 2.16 -0.62 -2.79
C LEU A 16 2.53 -2.07 -3.07
N HIS A 17 3.34 -2.33 -4.09
CA HIS A 17 3.60 -3.69 -4.58
C HIS A 17 4.90 -4.31 -4.06
N THR A 18 5.73 -3.57 -3.35
CA THR A 18 6.88 -4.13 -2.65
C THR A 18 6.44 -4.59 -1.26
N ASP A 19 6.87 -5.77 -0.84
CA ASP A 19 6.51 -6.30 0.47
C ASP A 19 7.33 -5.62 1.56
N ARG A 20 6.65 -4.89 2.44
CA ARG A 20 7.28 -4.28 3.61
C ARG A 20 7.48 -5.35 4.69
N ARG A 21 8.59 -5.26 5.45
CA ARG A 21 8.82 -6.14 6.58
C ARG A 21 7.67 -6.01 7.59
N ALA A 22 7.19 -7.16 8.07
CA ALA A 22 6.15 -7.20 9.11
C ALA A 22 6.69 -6.66 10.42
N LEU A 23 5.81 -6.04 11.20
CA LEU A 23 6.13 -5.65 12.57
C LEU A 23 6.24 -6.90 13.44
N ASP A 24 6.94 -6.81 14.56
CA ASP A 24 7.07 -7.93 15.48
C ASP A 24 5.71 -8.41 16.00
N SER A 25 4.73 -7.48 16.09
CA SER A 25 3.37 -7.78 16.52
C SER A 25 2.50 -8.40 15.43
N ASP A 26 2.96 -8.42 14.17
CA ASP A 26 2.15 -8.94 13.07
C ASP A 26 2.16 -10.46 13.04
N ASP A 27 0.99 -11.05 12.75
CA ASP A 27 0.87 -12.48 12.48
C ASP A 27 1.22 -12.74 11.02
N ILE A 28 2.17 -13.65 10.80
CA ILE A 28 2.63 -13.98 9.46
C ILE A 28 1.71 -15.03 8.86
N PRO A 29 1.20 -14.85 7.62
CA PRO A 29 0.37 -15.86 6.97
C PRO A 29 1.10 -17.20 6.81
N GLY A 30 0.41 -18.28 7.13
CA GLY A 30 0.96 -19.62 7.01
C GLY A 30 1.89 -19.99 8.14
N ASP A 31 2.65 -21.07 7.93
CA ASP A 31 3.62 -21.60 8.88
C ASP A 31 5.01 -20.98 8.69
N ASN A 32 5.07 -19.91 7.94
CA ASN A 32 6.30 -19.24 7.56
C ASN A 32 6.71 -18.26 8.66
N THR A 33 8.00 -18.15 8.90
CA THR A 33 8.56 -17.14 9.83
C THR A 33 9.19 -15.97 9.10
N ASP A 34 9.12 -15.96 7.77
CA ASP A 34 9.69 -14.89 6.96
C ASP A 34 8.84 -13.62 7.09
N ARG A 35 9.43 -12.60 7.69
CA ARG A 35 8.77 -11.29 7.88
C ARG A 35 8.92 -10.38 6.67
N ARG A 36 9.56 -10.89 5.60
CA ARG A 36 9.79 -10.15 4.37
C ARG A 36 10.57 -8.86 4.58
N GLY A 37 10.41 -7.92 3.69
CA GLY A 37 11.17 -6.68 3.70
C GLY A 37 12.27 -6.72 2.66
N TRP A 38 12.82 -5.54 2.38
CA TRP A 38 13.89 -5.42 1.39
C TRP A 38 15.23 -5.36 2.12
N TRP A 39 16.24 -6.08 1.62
CA TRP A 39 17.54 -6.16 2.27
C TRP A 39 18.19 -4.78 2.51
N ALA A 40 17.91 -3.82 1.63
CA ALA A 40 18.47 -2.47 1.74
C ALA A 40 17.76 -1.58 2.76
N ASP A 41 16.69 -2.05 3.43
CA ASP A 41 15.99 -1.27 4.45
C ASP A 41 16.92 -0.86 5.58
N THR A 42 17.97 -1.64 5.85
CA THR A 42 18.94 -1.31 6.90
C THR A 42 19.72 -0.02 6.59
N PHE A 43 19.71 0.41 5.34
CA PHE A 43 20.39 1.62 4.89
C PHE A 43 19.43 2.78 4.62
N ARG A 44 18.15 2.63 4.98
CA ARG A 44 17.12 3.63 4.74
C ARG A 44 16.55 4.14 6.05
N ASP A 45 16.04 5.37 6.02
CA ASP A 45 15.38 5.99 7.16
C ASP A 45 14.01 5.39 7.43
N ARG A 46 13.44 4.68 6.46
CA ARG A 46 12.13 4.04 6.58
C ARG A 46 12.10 2.74 5.79
N PRO A 47 11.28 1.78 6.22
CA PRO A 47 11.03 0.56 5.42
C PRO A 47 10.36 0.92 4.08
N ILE A 48 10.65 0.15 3.05
CA ILE A 48 10.01 0.31 1.75
C ILE A 48 8.86 -0.68 1.61
N GLY A 49 7.81 -0.28 0.87
CA GLY A 49 6.73 -1.16 0.49
C GLY A 49 5.52 -1.08 1.41
N SER A 50 4.64 -2.07 1.32
CA SER A 50 3.39 -2.15 2.08
C SER A 50 3.26 -3.50 2.78
N ARG A 51 2.46 -3.51 3.86
CA ARG A 51 2.13 -4.74 4.59
C ARG A 51 0.88 -5.43 4.03
N LEU A 52 0.44 -5.07 2.82
CA LEU A 52 -0.74 -5.69 2.20
C LEU A 52 -0.62 -7.21 2.11
N TRP A 53 0.59 -7.75 1.98
CA TRP A 53 0.81 -9.19 1.89
C TRP A 53 0.34 -9.95 3.15
N LEU A 54 0.22 -9.26 4.28
CA LEU A 54 -0.28 -9.89 5.51
C LEU A 54 -1.76 -10.27 5.42
N LEU A 55 -2.49 -9.70 4.46
CA LEU A 55 -3.93 -9.93 4.31
C LEU A 55 -4.27 -11.25 3.64
N SER A 56 -3.28 -11.98 3.09
CA SER A 56 -3.52 -13.17 2.27
C SER A 56 -4.29 -14.28 3.01
N ARG A 57 -4.29 -14.27 4.34
CA ARG A 57 -5.02 -15.26 5.15
C ARG A 57 -6.09 -14.65 6.04
N GLU A 58 -6.42 -13.40 5.84
CA GLU A 58 -7.46 -12.74 6.59
C GLU A 58 -8.83 -13.33 6.22
N LYS A 59 -9.65 -13.66 7.23
CA LYS A 59 -10.91 -14.37 7.00
C LYS A 59 -12.13 -13.45 6.99
N THR A 60 -12.05 -12.31 7.63
CA THR A 60 -13.18 -11.41 7.80
C THR A 60 -13.07 -10.26 6.82
N LEU A 61 -14.09 -10.11 5.95
CA LEU A 61 -14.09 -9.08 4.93
C LEU A 61 -13.87 -7.68 5.49
N ASN A 62 -14.61 -7.33 6.55
CA ASN A 62 -14.48 -5.99 7.14
C ASN A 62 -13.07 -5.73 7.64
N SER A 63 -12.44 -6.73 8.26
CA SER A 63 -11.06 -6.63 8.71
C SER A 63 -10.10 -6.45 7.52
N VAL A 64 -10.31 -7.20 6.45
CA VAL A 64 -9.50 -7.07 5.22
C VAL A 64 -9.60 -5.65 4.67
N LEU A 65 -10.81 -5.12 4.51
CA LEU A 65 -11.00 -3.79 3.91
C LEU A 65 -10.40 -2.70 4.79
N THR A 66 -10.61 -2.76 6.09
CA THR A 66 -10.07 -1.75 7.02
C THR A 66 -8.54 -1.78 7.02
N ARG A 67 -7.96 -2.97 7.13
CA ARG A 67 -6.50 -3.12 7.19
C ARG A 67 -5.85 -2.81 5.85
N ALA A 68 -6.51 -3.14 4.74
CA ALA A 68 -5.98 -2.81 3.42
C ALA A 68 -5.85 -1.30 3.24
N ALA A 69 -6.87 -0.54 3.64
CA ALA A 69 -6.80 0.92 3.58
C ALA A 69 -5.69 1.47 4.48
N GLU A 70 -5.56 0.94 5.70
CA GLU A 70 -4.52 1.36 6.62
C GLU A 70 -3.12 1.05 6.10
N TYR A 71 -2.92 -0.15 5.56
CA TYR A 71 -1.61 -0.56 5.05
C TYR A 71 -1.23 0.23 3.79
N ALA A 72 -2.22 0.52 2.93
CA ALA A 72 -1.96 1.36 1.75
C ALA A 72 -1.56 2.77 2.17
N LEU A 73 -2.28 3.35 3.12
CA LEU A 73 -1.96 4.69 3.61
C LEU A 73 -0.57 4.72 4.27
N GLU A 74 -0.24 3.72 5.08
CA GLU A 74 1.08 3.57 5.68
C GLU A 74 2.18 3.56 4.61
N ALA A 75 1.95 2.81 3.54
CA ALA A 75 2.93 2.68 2.46
C ALA A 75 3.13 3.99 1.69
N LEU A 76 2.12 4.86 1.66
CA LEU A 76 2.11 6.05 0.81
C LEU A 76 2.38 7.35 1.56
N VAL A 77 2.35 7.33 2.91
CA VAL A 77 2.46 8.56 3.70
C VAL A 77 3.78 9.31 3.45
N TRP A 78 4.82 8.61 3.04
CA TRP A 78 6.10 9.25 2.75
C TRP A 78 6.00 10.26 1.59
N LEU A 79 5.06 10.05 0.66
CA LEU A 79 4.83 10.99 -0.44
C LEU A 79 4.34 12.34 0.09
N LYS A 80 3.50 12.30 1.12
CA LYS A 80 3.02 13.50 1.79
C LYS A 80 4.15 14.19 2.55
N GLU A 81 4.94 13.41 3.28
CA GLU A 81 6.10 13.93 4.02
C GLU A 81 7.15 14.55 3.09
N ALA A 82 7.31 13.97 1.90
CA ALA A 82 8.23 14.48 0.89
C ALA A 82 7.68 15.69 0.13
N GLY A 83 6.45 16.11 0.40
CA GLY A 83 5.83 17.25 -0.27
C GLY A 83 5.35 16.98 -1.68
N ARG A 84 5.29 15.70 -2.09
CA ARG A 84 4.87 15.32 -3.44
C ARG A 84 3.34 15.35 -3.60
N VAL A 85 2.62 15.14 -2.50
CA VAL A 85 1.15 15.26 -2.45
C VAL A 85 0.76 15.99 -1.18
N LYS A 86 -0.42 16.62 -1.21
CA LYS A 86 -0.97 17.29 -0.02
C LYS A 86 -1.83 16.36 0.82
N LYS A 87 -2.62 15.52 0.16
CA LYS A 87 -3.57 14.63 0.81
C LYS A 87 -3.60 13.29 0.09
N ILE A 88 -3.92 12.25 0.85
CA ILE A 88 -4.10 10.89 0.34
C ILE A 88 -5.40 10.38 0.94
N ALA A 89 -6.32 9.94 0.08
CA ALA A 89 -7.54 9.27 0.50
C ALA A 89 -7.55 7.87 -0.09
N VAL A 90 -7.82 6.85 0.74
CA VAL A 90 -7.81 5.45 0.32
C VAL A 90 -9.18 4.84 0.62
N TYR A 91 -9.76 4.22 -0.40
CA TYR A 91 -11.04 3.52 -0.31
C TYR A 91 -10.83 2.06 -0.70
N ALA A 92 -11.11 1.16 0.22
CA ALA A 92 -11.00 -0.28 -0.02
C ALA A 92 -12.40 -0.85 -0.25
N SER A 93 -12.52 -1.72 -1.26
CA SER A 93 -13.80 -2.36 -1.60
C SER A 93 -13.55 -3.78 -2.10
N GLN A 94 -14.63 -4.55 -2.16
CA GLN A 94 -14.62 -5.89 -2.74
C GLN A 94 -15.55 -5.88 -3.95
N PRO A 95 -15.02 -5.66 -5.17
CA PRO A 95 -15.87 -5.65 -6.37
C PRO A 95 -16.42 -7.03 -6.73
N GLU A 96 -15.68 -8.08 -6.37
CA GLU A 96 -16.03 -9.48 -6.61
C GLU A 96 -15.52 -10.32 -5.46
N SER A 97 -16.14 -11.49 -5.25
CA SER A 97 -15.70 -12.43 -4.23
C SER A 97 -14.22 -12.81 -4.46
N GLY A 98 -13.41 -12.73 -3.42
CA GLY A 98 -11.98 -13.04 -3.49
C GLY A 98 -11.11 -11.94 -4.05
N TRP A 99 -11.67 -10.78 -4.41
CA TRP A 99 -10.92 -9.65 -4.94
C TRP A 99 -10.97 -8.46 -3.99
N LEU A 100 -9.85 -7.76 -3.93
CA LEU A 100 -9.71 -6.49 -3.21
C LEU A 100 -9.45 -5.38 -4.21
N GLN A 101 -10.16 -4.28 -4.11
CA GLN A 101 -9.89 -3.09 -4.90
C GLN A 101 -9.55 -1.93 -3.98
N LEU A 102 -8.47 -1.23 -4.31
CA LEU A 102 -8.09 0.01 -3.65
C LEU A 102 -8.21 1.16 -4.63
N ASP A 103 -9.02 2.15 -4.26
CA ASP A 103 -9.14 3.40 -5.00
C ASP A 103 -8.49 4.49 -4.18
N ILE A 104 -7.49 5.15 -4.74
CA ILE A 104 -6.67 6.12 -4.03
C ILE A 104 -6.77 7.45 -4.75
N GLU A 105 -7.02 8.52 -4.00
CA GLU A 105 -7.04 9.87 -4.53
C GLU A 105 -5.89 10.65 -3.90
N PHE A 106 -5.02 11.18 -4.75
CA PHE A 106 -3.95 12.07 -4.31
C PHE A 106 -4.33 13.50 -4.64
N THR A 107 -4.26 14.38 -3.66
CA THR A 107 -4.34 15.82 -3.91
C THR A 107 -2.93 16.33 -4.10
N LEU A 108 -2.63 16.84 -5.29
CA LEU A 108 -1.31 17.33 -5.65
C LEU A 108 -1.04 18.71 -5.05
N PRO A 109 0.22 19.16 -5.03
CA PRO A 109 0.54 20.47 -4.44
C PRO A 109 -0.20 21.65 -5.09
N ASP A 110 -0.60 21.53 -6.36
CA ASP A 110 -1.36 22.56 -7.06
C ASP A 110 -2.86 22.50 -6.78
N GLY A 111 -3.31 21.52 -5.98
CA GLY A 111 -4.72 21.35 -5.63
C GLY A 111 -5.48 20.39 -6.55
N SER A 112 -4.89 19.95 -7.65
CA SER A 112 -5.55 18.99 -8.53
C SER A 112 -5.59 17.60 -7.89
N VAL A 113 -6.50 16.74 -8.36
CA VAL A 113 -6.67 15.39 -7.85
C VAL A 113 -6.20 14.39 -8.90
N SER A 114 -5.34 13.46 -8.47
CA SER A 114 -4.86 12.38 -9.32
C SER A 114 -5.34 11.05 -8.75
N PRO A 115 -6.18 10.31 -9.47
CA PRO A 115 -6.66 9.01 -9.00
C PRO A 115 -5.70 7.89 -9.37
N TYR A 116 -5.66 6.88 -8.53
CA TYR A 116 -4.96 5.63 -8.80
C TYR A 116 -5.80 4.50 -8.26
N SER A 117 -5.92 3.43 -9.03
CA SER A 117 -6.75 2.29 -8.63
C SER A 117 -6.03 0.99 -8.99
N PHE A 118 -6.11 0.00 -8.10
CA PHE A 118 -5.67 -1.34 -8.45
C PHE A 118 -6.55 -2.39 -7.79
N LYS A 119 -6.53 -3.58 -8.37
CA LYS A 119 -7.36 -4.70 -8.00
C LYS A 119 -6.47 -5.94 -7.87
N SER A 120 -6.64 -6.69 -6.79
CA SER A 120 -5.81 -7.85 -6.50
C SER A 120 -6.63 -8.93 -5.81
N GLN A 121 -6.30 -10.19 -6.04
CA GLN A 121 -6.88 -11.30 -5.30
C GLN A 121 -6.28 -11.32 -3.89
N TYR A 122 -7.08 -11.73 -2.89
CA TYR A 122 -6.58 -11.83 -1.52
C TYR A 122 -5.35 -12.71 -1.43
N ASN A 123 -5.38 -13.85 -2.09
CA ASN A 123 -4.28 -14.82 -2.04
C ASN A 123 -3.06 -14.37 -2.85
N GLY A 124 -3.20 -13.35 -3.69
CA GLY A 124 -2.14 -12.82 -4.52
C GLY A 124 -1.48 -11.57 -3.97
N ILE A 125 -1.92 -11.13 -2.81
CA ILE A 125 -1.36 -9.94 -2.18
C ILE A 125 -0.01 -10.22 -1.53
#